data_8866f5621f86f33feccc8e3dc2fc9966
#
_entry.id   8866f5621f86f33feccc8e3dc2fc9966
#
_cell.length_a   1.000
_cell.length_b   1.000
_cell.length_c   1.000
_cell.angle_alpha   90.00
_cell.angle_beta   90.00
_cell.angle_gamma   90.00
#
_symmetry.space_group_name_H-M   'P 1'
#
loop_
_entity.id
_entity.type
_entity.pdbx_description
1 polymer ?
#
loop_
_entity_poly.entity_id
_entity_poly.type
_entity_poly.pdbx_seq_one_letter_code
_entity_poly.pdbx_strand_id
1 'polypeptide(L)'
;MKVEVVVLGIGGVGAFALRALAQQGVKPLGIEQFVPGHDLGSSHGGTRVYRHAYFEHPDYVPLLLHSSAAFGELQELSDRPLMVRCGTLLLGRKDSKELSGARQASDEHRLLVRSLNAGELRARYPQFDLPNDYVGLLEPGGGFVRPEAAIEAAVSDARRLG
;
A
#
# COMPACT_ATOMS: atom_id res chain seq x y z
N MET A 1 -26.38 23.81 -3.22
CA MET A 1 -25.73 22.65 -3.86
C MET A 1 -26.35 21.40 -3.25
N LYS A 2 -26.85 20.47 -4.04
CA LYS A 2 -27.37 19.19 -3.52
C LYS A 2 -26.21 18.21 -3.48
N VAL A 3 -25.87 17.70 -2.30
CA VAL A 3 -24.79 16.75 -2.06
C VAL A 3 -25.41 15.38 -1.80
N GLU A 4 -24.91 14.34 -2.45
CA GLU A 4 -25.42 12.98 -2.32
C GLU A 4 -24.69 12.19 -1.23
N VAL A 5 -23.37 12.42 -1.12
CA VAL A 5 -22.51 11.73 -0.16
C VAL A 5 -21.55 12.74 0.48
N VAL A 6 -21.36 12.64 1.79
CA VAL A 6 -20.36 13.40 2.54
C VAL A 6 -19.27 12.44 3.02
N VAL A 7 -18.01 12.74 2.72
CA VAL A 7 -16.84 12.03 3.24
C VAL A 7 -16.18 12.91 4.31
N LEU A 8 -16.21 12.47 5.55
CA LEU A 8 -15.62 13.18 6.68
C LEU A 8 -14.22 12.64 6.98
N GLY A 9 -13.23 13.51 6.88
CA GLY A 9 -11.80 13.17 6.98
C GLY A 9 -11.23 12.75 5.62
N ILE A 10 -10.26 13.52 5.09
CA ILE A 10 -9.66 13.30 3.75
C ILE A 10 -8.20 12.84 3.89
N GLY A 11 -7.99 11.90 4.81
CA GLY A 11 -6.75 11.12 4.89
C GLY A 11 -6.69 10.00 3.84
N GLY A 12 -5.84 9.00 4.06
CA GLY A 12 -5.61 7.91 3.10
C GLY A 12 -6.87 7.17 2.65
N VAL A 13 -7.84 6.95 3.54
CA VAL A 13 -9.11 6.29 3.19
C VAL A 13 -10.06 7.27 2.50
N GLY A 14 -10.27 8.45 3.08
CA GLY A 14 -11.28 9.40 2.60
C GLY A 14 -10.95 10.00 1.24
N ALA A 15 -9.67 10.27 0.95
CA ALA A 15 -9.24 10.79 -0.34
C ALA A 15 -9.54 9.80 -1.49
N PHE A 16 -9.26 8.52 -1.27
CA PHE A 16 -9.55 7.47 -2.25
C PHE A 16 -11.04 7.16 -2.35
N ALA A 17 -11.80 7.27 -1.26
CA ALA A 17 -13.26 7.18 -1.30
C ALA A 17 -13.88 8.31 -2.12
N LEU A 18 -13.43 9.56 -1.94
CA LEU A 18 -13.85 10.70 -2.77
C LEU A 18 -13.57 10.45 -4.25
N ARG A 19 -12.35 10.03 -4.58
CA ARG A 19 -11.98 9.70 -5.96
C ARG A 19 -12.87 8.62 -6.55
N ALA A 20 -13.07 7.52 -5.84
CA ALA A 20 -13.89 6.39 -6.31
C ALA A 20 -15.36 6.78 -6.53
N LEU A 21 -15.93 7.61 -5.65
CA LEU A 21 -17.29 8.14 -5.82
C LEU A 21 -17.38 9.05 -7.05
N ALA A 22 -16.43 9.97 -7.21
CA ALA A 22 -16.40 10.86 -8.36
C ALA A 22 -16.24 10.11 -9.69
N GLN A 23 -15.41 9.05 -9.73
CA GLN A 23 -15.26 8.16 -10.88
C GLN A 23 -16.59 7.45 -11.27
N GLN A 24 -17.46 7.20 -10.31
CA GLN A 24 -18.79 6.64 -10.51
C GLN A 24 -19.86 7.69 -10.87
N GLY A 25 -19.48 8.95 -11.05
CA GLY A 25 -20.40 10.05 -11.37
C GLY A 25 -21.22 10.55 -10.18
N VAL A 26 -20.92 10.09 -8.96
CA VAL A 26 -21.50 10.64 -7.73
C VAL A 26 -20.86 12.02 -7.45
N LYS A 27 -21.63 12.94 -6.85
CA LYS A 27 -21.12 14.25 -6.42
C LYS A 27 -20.84 14.25 -4.93
N PRO A 28 -19.66 13.79 -4.50
CA PRO A 28 -19.33 13.75 -3.08
C PRO A 28 -18.84 15.11 -2.58
N LEU A 29 -19.07 15.37 -1.29
CA LEU A 29 -18.46 16.48 -0.57
C LEU A 29 -17.43 15.93 0.42
N GLY A 30 -16.17 16.30 0.25
CA GLY A 30 -15.11 16.02 1.23
C GLY A 30 -15.01 17.13 2.27
N ILE A 31 -14.98 16.75 3.56
CA ILE A 31 -14.74 17.68 4.67
C ILE A 31 -13.47 17.27 5.39
N GLU A 32 -12.51 18.19 5.46
CA GLU A 32 -11.25 18.03 6.16
C GLU A 32 -10.91 19.33 6.87
N GLN A 33 -10.38 19.23 8.09
CA GLN A 33 -10.00 20.42 8.87
C GLN A 33 -8.61 20.97 8.50
N PHE A 34 -7.81 20.15 7.81
CA PHE A 34 -6.44 20.51 7.39
C PHE A 34 -6.31 20.44 5.87
N VAL A 35 -5.13 20.78 5.35
CA VAL A 35 -4.84 20.59 3.92
C VAL A 35 -4.69 19.10 3.58
N PRO A 36 -5.13 18.61 2.41
CA PRO A 36 -4.86 17.24 2.00
C PRO A 36 -3.37 16.91 2.05
N GLY A 37 -3.03 15.72 2.56
CA GLY A 37 -1.62 15.32 2.71
C GLY A 37 -0.93 15.85 3.98
N HIS A 38 -1.68 16.39 4.94
CA HIS A 38 -1.13 16.84 6.23
C HIS A 38 -0.53 15.68 7.05
N ASP A 39 0.31 15.99 8.03
CA ASP A 39 1.00 15.05 8.91
C ASP A 39 0.31 14.83 10.28
N LEU A 40 -0.87 15.38 10.47
CA LEU A 40 -1.65 15.31 11.72
C LEU A 40 -2.55 14.08 11.83
N GLY A 41 -2.53 13.19 10.84
CA GLY A 41 -3.25 11.91 10.81
C GLY A 41 -2.31 10.70 10.84
N SER A 42 -2.82 9.52 10.46
CA SER A 42 -2.03 8.29 10.38
C SER A 42 -1.36 8.08 9.01
N SER A 43 -1.76 8.82 7.98
CA SER A 43 -1.33 8.63 6.59
C SER A 43 -0.25 9.65 6.18
N HIS A 44 0.89 9.62 6.87
CA HIS A 44 2.02 10.51 6.64
C HIS A 44 3.36 9.82 6.87
N GLY A 45 4.49 10.52 6.76
CA GLY A 45 5.84 10.07 7.07
C GLY A 45 6.67 9.72 5.85
N GLY A 46 6.32 10.30 4.69
CA GLY A 46 7.09 10.19 3.44
C GLY A 46 6.96 8.85 2.74
N THR A 47 6.88 7.74 3.46
CA THR A 47 6.74 6.39 2.90
C THR A 47 5.88 5.48 3.77
N ARG A 48 5.17 4.53 3.13
CA ARG A 48 4.48 3.40 3.75
C ARG A 48 4.77 2.14 2.96
N VAL A 49 5.15 1.08 3.66
CA VAL A 49 5.37 -0.23 3.04
C VAL A 49 4.09 -0.69 2.35
N TYR A 50 4.26 -1.20 1.14
CA TYR A 50 3.22 -1.79 0.33
C TYR A 50 3.62 -3.22 -0.03
N ARG A 51 2.75 -4.20 0.24
CA ARG A 51 2.96 -5.62 -0.06
C ARG A 51 1.63 -6.30 -0.37
N HIS A 52 1.65 -7.39 -1.15
CA HIS A 52 0.48 -8.23 -1.39
C HIS A 52 0.45 -9.46 -0.49
N ALA A 53 1.61 -10.02 -0.17
CA ALA A 53 1.76 -11.16 0.75
C ALA A 53 1.44 -10.73 2.19
N TYR A 54 0.14 -10.56 2.46
CA TYR A 54 -0.36 -10.01 3.72
C TYR A 54 -0.52 -11.12 4.74
N PHE A 55 0.22 -11.05 5.85
CA PHE A 55 0.30 -12.15 6.81
C PHE A 55 -0.88 -12.21 7.77
N GLU A 56 -1.64 -11.14 7.90
CA GLU A 56 -2.76 -11.06 8.83
C GLU A 56 -3.94 -11.92 8.38
N HIS A 57 -4.28 -11.93 7.09
CA HIS A 57 -5.28 -12.82 6.51
C HIS A 57 -5.21 -12.83 4.97
N PRO A 58 -5.36 -14.00 4.31
CA PRO A 58 -5.33 -14.09 2.83
C PRO A 58 -6.41 -13.29 2.13
N ASP A 59 -7.59 -13.11 2.74
CA ASP A 59 -8.71 -12.35 2.16
C ASP A 59 -8.39 -10.88 1.86
N TYR A 60 -7.32 -10.32 2.43
CA TYR A 60 -6.85 -9.00 2.08
C TYR A 60 -6.17 -8.93 0.70
N VAL A 61 -5.66 -10.05 0.18
CA VAL A 61 -4.89 -10.06 -1.06
C VAL A 61 -5.68 -9.51 -2.26
N PRO A 62 -6.94 -9.90 -2.51
CA PRO A 62 -7.73 -9.31 -3.59
C PRO A 62 -7.86 -7.78 -3.48
N LEU A 63 -8.04 -7.25 -2.27
CA LEU A 63 -8.12 -5.80 -2.03
C LEU A 63 -6.78 -5.12 -2.30
N LEU A 64 -5.66 -5.75 -1.93
CA LEU A 64 -4.31 -5.24 -2.17
C LEU A 64 -3.96 -5.23 -3.66
N LEU A 65 -4.35 -6.26 -4.41
CA LEU A 65 -4.19 -6.31 -5.85
C LEU A 65 -5.03 -5.23 -6.54
N HIS A 66 -6.26 -5.02 -6.11
CA HIS A 66 -7.10 -3.92 -6.59
C HIS A 66 -6.48 -2.55 -6.26
N SER A 67 -5.99 -2.36 -5.03
CA SER A 67 -5.28 -1.15 -4.64
C SER A 67 -4.06 -0.89 -5.51
N SER A 68 -3.29 -1.93 -5.85
CA SER A 68 -2.12 -1.82 -6.73
C SER A 68 -2.49 -1.28 -8.12
N ALA A 69 -3.60 -1.75 -8.68
CA ALA A 69 -4.13 -1.25 -9.95
C ALA A 69 -4.55 0.22 -9.83
N ALA A 70 -5.33 0.56 -8.79
CA ALA A 70 -5.79 1.92 -8.54
C ALA A 70 -4.65 2.93 -8.32
N PHE A 71 -3.57 2.53 -7.64
CA PHE A 71 -2.34 3.33 -7.53
C PHE A 71 -1.63 3.49 -8.89
N GLY A 72 -1.62 2.44 -9.72
CA GLY A 72 -1.07 2.51 -11.08
C GLY A 72 -1.81 3.54 -11.93
N GLU A 73 -3.13 3.49 -11.96
CA GLU A 73 -3.96 4.48 -12.67
C GLU A 73 -3.73 5.91 -12.16
N LEU A 74 -3.69 6.08 -10.84
CA LEU A 74 -3.46 7.40 -10.25
C LEU A 74 -2.03 7.92 -10.54
N GLN A 75 -1.05 7.03 -10.62
CA GLN A 75 0.33 7.38 -10.97
C GLN A 75 0.43 8.01 -12.37
N GLU A 76 -0.35 7.54 -13.33
CA GLU A 76 -0.38 8.09 -14.70
C GLU A 76 -0.92 9.52 -14.75
N LEU A 77 -1.68 9.91 -13.73
CA LEU A 77 -2.26 11.26 -13.59
C LEU A 77 -1.40 12.19 -12.71
N SER A 78 -0.27 11.70 -12.21
CA SER A 78 0.57 12.45 -11.25
C SER A 78 1.97 12.68 -11.80
N ASP A 79 2.46 13.92 -11.69
CA ASP A 79 3.83 14.29 -12.03
C ASP A 79 4.87 13.80 -11.01
N ARG A 80 4.41 13.31 -9.86
CA ARG A 80 5.27 12.81 -8.77
C ARG A 80 5.11 11.30 -8.61
N PRO A 81 6.19 10.58 -8.25
CA PRO A 81 6.08 9.16 -7.96
C PRO A 81 5.24 8.93 -6.70
N LEU A 82 4.11 8.21 -6.85
CA LEU A 82 3.19 7.86 -5.77
C LEU A 82 3.55 6.50 -5.16
N MET A 83 3.95 5.54 -6.01
CA MET A 83 4.34 4.19 -5.61
C MET A 83 5.69 3.83 -6.24
N VAL A 84 6.58 3.26 -5.43
CA VAL A 84 7.87 2.73 -5.90
C VAL A 84 7.91 1.22 -5.64
N ARG A 85 7.97 0.43 -6.71
CA ARG A 85 8.07 -1.02 -6.65
C ARG A 85 9.56 -1.41 -6.60
N CYS A 86 10.09 -1.51 -5.40
CA CYS A 86 11.49 -1.89 -5.14
C CYS A 86 11.61 -3.27 -4.48
N GLY A 87 10.50 -3.97 -4.34
CA GLY A 87 10.38 -5.20 -3.57
C GLY A 87 10.19 -4.95 -2.07
N THR A 88 9.65 -5.96 -1.39
CA THR A 88 9.61 -6.01 0.08
C THR A 88 10.28 -7.30 0.56
N LEU A 89 10.99 -7.21 1.66
CA LEU A 89 11.63 -8.32 2.33
C LEU A 89 11.05 -8.45 3.73
N LEU A 90 10.29 -9.52 3.97
CA LEU A 90 9.82 -9.89 5.29
C LEU A 90 10.86 -10.81 5.93
N LEU A 91 11.40 -10.41 7.07
CA LEU A 91 12.42 -11.15 7.82
C LEU A 91 11.82 -11.65 9.13
N GLY A 92 12.15 -12.88 9.50
CA GLY A 92 11.71 -13.44 10.77
C GLY A 92 12.24 -14.83 11.02
N ARG A 93 11.91 -15.38 12.20
CA ARG A 93 12.17 -16.78 12.50
C ARG A 93 11.31 -17.66 11.60
N LYS A 94 11.86 -18.81 11.21
CA LYS A 94 11.20 -19.73 10.25
C LYS A 94 9.77 -20.11 10.63
N ASP A 95 9.48 -20.19 11.92
CA ASP A 95 8.20 -20.59 12.52
C ASP A 95 7.34 -19.40 12.95
N SER A 96 7.72 -18.16 12.62
CA SER A 96 6.93 -16.98 12.99
C SER A 96 5.57 -16.96 12.28
N LYS A 97 4.57 -16.39 12.96
CA LYS A 97 3.21 -16.24 12.42
C LYS A 97 3.19 -15.37 11.17
N GLU A 98 4.03 -14.34 11.16
CA GLU A 98 4.13 -13.40 10.04
C GLU A 98 4.62 -14.09 8.77
N LEU A 99 5.67 -14.90 8.87
CA LEU A 99 6.19 -15.64 7.72
C LEU A 99 5.24 -16.75 7.26
N SER A 100 4.62 -17.48 8.19
CA SER A 100 3.66 -18.53 7.84
C SER A 100 2.39 -17.95 7.21
N GLY A 101 1.85 -16.84 7.75
CA GLY A 101 0.69 -16.16 7.18
C GLY A 101 0.97 -15.56 5.80
N ALA A 102 2.13 -14.92 5.62
CA ALA A 102 2.52 -14.38 4.32
C ALA A 102 2.72 -15.48 3.26
N ARG A 103 3.24 -16.65 3.64
CA ARG A 103 3.34 -17.83 2.75
C ARG A 103 1.97 -18.36 2.39
N GLN A 104 1.10 -18.54 3.38
CA GLN A 104 -0.28 -18.98 3.14
C GLN A 104 -0.98 -18.06 2.14
N ALA A 105 -0.97 -16.74 2.38
CA ALA A 105 -1.56 -15.76 1.47
C ALA A 105 -0.95 -15.82 0.05
N SER A 106 0.37 -16.05 -0.03
CA SER A 106 1.06 -16.17 -1.30
C SER A 106 0.67 -17.43 -2.08
N ASP A 107 0.55 -18.56 -1.40
CA ASP A 107 0.19 -19.83 -2.02
C ASP A 107 -1.26 -19.83 -2.49
N GLU A 108 -2.20 -19.35 -1.66
CA GLU A 108 -3.62 -19.27 -1.99
C GLU A 108 -3.88 -18.36 -3.20
N HIS A 109 -3.18 -17.24 -3.29
CA HIS A 109 -3.38 -16.24 -4.35
C HIS A 109 -2.31 -16.28 -5.45
N ARG A 110 -1.42 -17.28 -5.44
CA ARG A 110 -0.35 -17.48 -6.43
C ARG A 110 0.52 -16.23 -6.62
N LEU A 111 0.85 -15.57 -5.52
CA LEU A 111 1.71 -14.40 -5.55
C LEU A 111 3.16 -14.81 -5.84
N LEU A 112 3.86 -13.96 -6.59
CA LEU A 112 5.28 -14.19 -6.83
C LEU A 112 6.08 -13.78 -5.59
N VAL A 113 6.48 -14.77 -4.79
CA VAL A 113 7.36 -14.60 -3.64
C VAL A 113 8.52 -15.58 -3.68
N ARG A 114 9.66 -15.20 -3.11
CA ARG A 114 10.86 -16.04 -3.01
C ARG A 114 11.26 -16.19 -1.56
N SER A 115 11.38 -17.44 -1.11
CA SER A 115 11.97 -17.75 0.19
C SER A 115 13.50 -17.65 0.10
N LEU A 116 14.11 -17.03 1.12
CA LEU A 116 15.55 -16.89 1.27
C LEU A 116 15.98 -17.53 2.59
N ASN A 117 16.96 -18.40 2.53
CA ASN A 117 17.58 -18.97 3.73
C ASN A 117 18.62 -18.01 4.33
N ALA A 118 19.14 -18.32 5.54
CA ALA A 118 20.08 -17.47 6.24
C ALA A 118 21.38 -17.20 5.44
N GLY A 119 21.85 -18.16 4.64
CA GLY A 119 23.03 -18.00 3.76
C GLY A 119 22.75 -17.02 2.63
N GLU A 120 21.61 -17.16 1.95
CA GLU A 120 21.16 -16.26 0.89
C GLU A 120 20.91 -14.85 1.41
N LEU A 121 20.36 -14.72 2.61
CA LEU A 121 20.15 -13.42 3.27
C LEU A 121 21.48 -12.71 3.53
N ARG A 122 22.45 -13.39 4.14
CA ARG A 122 23.79 -12.81 4.39
C ARG A 122 24.52 -12.42 3.13
N ALA A 123 24.41 -13.23 2.09
CA ALA A 123 25.07 -12.93 0.81
C ALA A 123 24.44 -11.74 0.08
N ARG A 124 23.10 -11.63 0.14
CA ARG A 124 22.36 -10.62 -0.63
C ARG A 124 22.13 -9.32 0.13
N TYR A 125 22.06 -9.41 1.47
CA TYR A 125 21.75 -8.29 2.36
C TYR A 125 22.74 -8.23 3.52
N PRO A 126 24.05 -8.04 3.24
CA PRO A 126 25.11 -8.09 4.27
C PRO A 126 25.01 -6.98 5.33
N GLN A 127 24.18 -5.96 5.09
CA GLN A 127 23.88 -4.89 6.05
C GLN A 127 23.05 -5.35 7.25
N PHE A 128 22.42 -6.54 7.18
CA PHE A 128 21.67 -7.11 8.29
C PHE A 128 22.50 -8.19 8.99
N ASP A 129 22.76 -8.01 10.26
CA ASP A 129 23.31 -9.05 11.14
C ASP A 129 22.16 -9.89 11.68
N LEU A 130 21.87 -11.02 11.02
CA LEU A 130 20.72 -11.85 11.32
C LEU A 130 21.14 -13.17 11.98
N PRO A 131 20.39 -13.64 13.00
CA PRO A 131 20.55 -14.97 13.56
C PRO A 131 20.42 -16.08 12.51
N ASN A 132 21.02 -17.24 12.76
CA ASN A 132 21.02 -18.36 11.80
C ASN A 132 19.65 -19.00 11.56
N ASP A 133 18.71 -18.82 12.49
CA ASP A 133 17.32 -19.32 12.42
C ASP A 133 16.36 -18.34 11.70
N TYR A 134 16.90 -17.19 11.22
CA TYR A 134 16.12 -16.26 10.42
C TYR A 134 16.08 -16.68 8.96
N VAL A 135 14.92 -16.46 8.37
CA VAL A 135 14.66 -16.64 6.93
C VAL A 135 13.96 -15.39 6.38
N GLY A 136 13.96 -15.24 5.07
CA GLY A 136 13.31 -14.12 4.40
C GLY A 136 12.23 -14.59 3.42
N LEU A 137 11.24 -13.74 3.23
CA LEU A 137 10.28 -13.84 2.14
C LEU A 137 10.38 -12.57 1.33
N LEU A 138 10.92 -12.67 0.11
CA LEU A 138 11.08 -11.57 -0.83
C LEU A 138 9.90 -11.54 -1.79
N GLU A 139 9.17 -10.43 -1.81
CA GLU A 139 8.10 -10.14 -2.75
C GLU A 139 8.56 -9.05 -3.73
N PRO A 140 8.90 -9.39 -4.99
CA PRO A 140 9.37 -8.40 -5.96
C PRO A 140 8.32 -7.33 -6.33
N GLY A 141 7.04 -7.68 -6.26
CA GLY A 141 5.91 -6.78 -6.54
C GLY A 141 5.61 -5.76 -5.44
N GLY A 142 6.19 -5.94 -4.27
CA GLY A 142 6.06 -5.02 -3.15
C GLY A 142 6.91 -3.76 -3.30
N GLY A 143 6.84 -2.89 -2.30
CA GLY A 143 7.59 -1.64 -2.29
C GLY A 143 7.06 -0.66 -1.27
N PHE A 144 6.98 0.61 -1.63
CA PHE A 144 6.39 1.63 -0.76
C PHE A 144 5.55 2.63 -1.54
N VAL A 145 4.59 3.23 -0.87
CA VAL A 145 3.82 4.37 -1.35
C VAL A 145 4.26 5.65 -0.63
N ARG A 146 4.08 6.80 -1.28
CA ARG A 146 4.24 8.13 -0.70
C ARG A 146 2.85 8.64 -0.30
N PRO A 147 2.45 8.49 0.97
CA PRO A 147 1.06 8.67 1.36
C PRO A 147 0.55 10.10 1.14
N GLU A 148 1.35 11.11 1.47
CA GLU A 148 0.97 12.51 1.30
C GLU A 148 0.72 12.83 -0.18
N ALA A 149 1.67 12.46 -1.06
CA ALA A 149 1.54 12.66 -2.50
C ALA A 149 0.34 11.91 -3.09
N ALA A 150 0.08 10.69 -2.62
CA ALA A 150 -1.06 9.88 -3.06
C ALA A 150 -2.39 10.50 -2.65
N ILE A 151 -2.50 11.02 -1.42
CA ILE A 151 -3.70 11.73 -0.93
C ILE A 151 -3.95 12.99 -1.78
N GLU A 152 -2.93 13.81 -1.99
CA GLU A 152 -3.04 15.02 -2.80
C GLU A 152 -3.47 14.71 -4.23
N ALA A 153 -2.87 13.69 -4.85
CA ALA A 153 -3.22 13.25 -6.21
C ALA A 153 -4.67 12.74 -6.29
N ALA A 154 -5.11 11.92 -5.32
CA ALA A 154 -6.47 11.41 -5.27
C ALA A 154 -7.51 12.53 -5.12
N VAL A 155 -7.24 13.52 -4.26
CA VAL A 155 -8.11 14.69 -4.09
C VAL A 155 -8.11 15.56 -5.35
N SER A 156 -6.96 15.76 -5.98
CA SER A 156 -6.86 16.51 -7.25
C SER A 156 -7.68 15.85 -8.36
N ASP A 157 -7.57 14.54 -8.50
CA ASP A 157 -8.34 13.78 -9.50
C ASP A 157 -9.85 13.80 -9.19
N ALA A 158 -10.25 13.64 -7.92
CA ALA A 158 -11.65 13.76 -7.53
C ALA A 158 -12.25 15.13 -7.89
N ARG A 159 -11.49 16.22 -7.66
CA ARG A 159 -11.90 17.60 -8.05
C ARG A 159 -12.01 17.77 -9.56
N ARG A 160 -11.12 17.13 -10.33
CA ARG A 160 -11.16 17.16 -11.80
C ARG A 160 -12.41 16.47 -12.37
N LEU A 161 -12.88 15.44 -11.69
CA LEU A 161 -14.04 14.64 -12.09
C LEU A 161 -15.39 15.27 -11.70
N GLY A 162 -15.43 16.27 -10.78
CA GLY A 162 -16.62 16.99 -10.35
C GLY A 162 -16.92 16.82 -8.89
#